data_9eccd41ebd7402270495ed35273e896e
#
_entry.id   9eccd41ebd7402270495ed35273e896e
#
_cell.length_a   1.000
_cell.length_b   1.000
_cell.length_c   1.000
_cell.angle_alpha   90.00
_cell.angle_beta   90.00
_cell.angle_gamma   90.00
#
_symmetry.space_group_name_H-M   'P 1'
#
loop_
_entity.id
_entity.type
_entity.pdbx_description
1 polymer ?
#
loop_
_entity_poly.entity_id
_entity_poly.type
_entity_poly.pdbx_seq_one_letter_code
_entity_poly.pdbx_strand_id
1 'polypeptide(L)'
;MTATAPPQTVPSKTVPSKTVPSKTVASIRWLAAPTSWSWVEQANAHPMEVLIDHAHCERKAAGAAVQMMFRYLCEPGLGEALSPLAREELEHFEQVLALIKARGRYLEPLPSPGYGADLARQIRKGEPQRMLDSFLVAGLIEARSHERMALLAEHSPDPQLRELYSDLLASEARHFGLYWVLCEQRYPRELIVERLEVLALAEVKALEGELTRPEDVRMHSCGVDVSAIRSQIS
;
A
#
# COMPACT_ATOMS: atom_id res chain seq x y z
N MET A 1 24.65 52.71 35.21
CA MET A 1 24.45 52.49 33.77
C MET A 1 25.18 51.22 33.40
N THR A 2 24.46 50.11 33.40
CA THR A 2 25.01 48.77 33.07
C THR A 2 24.52 48.43 31.66
N ALA A 3 25.46 48.34 30.73
CA ALA A 3 25.17 47.98 29.35
C ALA A 3 25.01 46.46 29.23
N THR A 4 23.85 46.02 28.75
CA THR A 4 23.52 44.65 28.43
C THR A 4 24.06 44.32 27.04
N ALA A 5 24.84 43.22 26.92
CA ALA A 5 25.35 42.74 25.64
C ALA A 5 24.24 42.04 24.84
N PRO A 6 24.25 42.07 23.49
CA PRO A 6 23.24 41.41 22.66
C PRO A 6 23.45 39.89 22.61
N PRO A 7 22.38 39.10 22.38
CA PRO A 7 22.46 37.65 22.33
C PRO A 7 23.21 37.18 21.08
N GLN A 8 24.10 36.19 21.27
CA GLN A 8 24.83 35.52 20.19
C GLN A 8 23.91 34.59 19.42
N THR A 9 23.80 34.77 18.12
CA THR A 9 23.13 33.88 17.18
C THR A 9 23.96 32.60 16.98
N VAL A 10 23.38 31.46 17.32
CA VAL A 10 23.95 30.14 17.06
C VAL A 10 23.74 29.81 15.57
N PRO A 11 24.79 29.42 14.81
CA PRO A 11 24.60 29.04 13.41
C PRO A 11 23.86 27.69 13.30
N SER A 12 22.73 27.72 12.59
CA SER A 12 21.97 26.52 12.18
C SER A 12 22.86 25.64 11.32
N LYS A 13 23.20 24.44 11.81
CA LYS A 13 23.82 23.39 10.99
C LYS A 13 22.76 22.78 10.11
N THR A 14 22.75 23.17 8.85
CA THR A 14 22.01 22.47 7.79
C THR A 14 22.59 21.06 7.64
N VAL A 15 21.81 20.06 8.05
CA VAL A 15 22.10 18.65 7.77
C VAL A 15 21.82 18.42 6.28
N PRO A 16 22.78 17.94 5.47
CA PRO A 16 22.51 17.66 4.08
C PRO A 16 21.53 16.49 3.98
N SER A 17 20.37 16.75 3.38
CA SER A 17 19.43 15.73 2.95
C SER A 17 20.15 14.80 1.95
N LYS A 18 20.50 13.59 2.37
CA LYS A 18 20.95 12.54 1.45
C LYS A 18 19.75 12.07 0.67
N THR A 19 19.55 12.63 -0.49
CA THR A 19 18.68 12.08 -1.54
C THR A 19 19.20 10.69 -1.89
N VAL A 20 18.48 9.65 -1.47
CA VAL A 20 18.75 8.26 -1.87
C VAL A 20 18.39 8.14 -3.37
N PRO A 21 19.27 7.60 -4.24
CA PRO A 21 19.01 7.54 -5.65
C PRO A 21 17.83 6.62 -5.97
N SER A 22 16.83 7.16 -6.62
CA SER A 22 15.57 6.55 -7.07
C SER A 22 15.71 5.32 -8.00
N LYS A 23 16.93 4.90 -8.35
CA LYS A 23 17.16 3.82 -9.33
C LYS A 23 17.04 2.39 -8.79
N THR A 24 17.00 2.17 -7.48
CA THR A 24 17.02 0.83 -6.88
C THR A 24 15.61 0.24 -6.70
N VAL A 25 14.57 1.06 -6.58
CA VAL A 25 13.21 0.62 -6.27
C VAL A 25 12.47 0.10 -7.50
N ALA A 26 12.75 0.63 -8.70
CA ALA A 26 12.10 0.24 -9.96
C ALA A 26 12.38 -1.21 -10.43
N SER A 27 13.33 -1.92 -9.80
CA SER A 27 13.70 -3.30 -10.17
C SER A 27 13.10 -4.38 -9.26
N ILE A 28 12.33 -4.00 -8.23
CA ILE A 28 11.79 -4.96 -7.27
C ILE A 28 10.45 -5.49 -7.78
N ARG A 29 10.39 -6.78 -8.00
CA ARG A 29 9.15 -7.46 -8.38
C ARG A 29 8.37 -7.84 -7.13
N TRP A 30 7.44 -6.98 -6.73
CA TRP A 30 6.57 -7.22 -5.58
C TRP A 30 5.55 -8.33 -5.83
N LEU A 31 4.92 -8.34 -6.98
CA LEU A 31 3.80 -9.22 -7.30
C LEU A 31 4.25 -10.43 -8.13
N ALA A 32 3.82 -11.62 -7.75
CA ALA A 32 4.13 -12.85 -8.47
C ALA A 32 3.22 -13.08 -9.69
N ALA A 33 1.98 -12.58 -9.66
CA ALA A 33 1.04 -12.66 -10.77
C ALA A 33 0.36 -11.31 -11.01
N PRO A 34 0.05 -10.96 -12.28
CA PRO A 34 -0.70 -9.74 -12.59
C PRO A 34 -2.18 -9.91 -12.26
N THR A 35 -2.90 -8.80 -12.13
CA THR A 35 -4.37 -8.80 -12.06
C THR A 35 -4.95 -9.33 -13.38
N SER A 36 -5.99 -10.16 -13.30
CA SER A 36 -6.69 -10.71 -14.46
C SER A 36 -7.57 -9.65 -15.13
N TRP A 37 -7.77 -9.78 -16.44
CA TRP A 37 -8.67 -8.90 -17.16
C TRP A 37 -10.12 -8.98 -16.66
N SER A 38 -10.57 -10.16 -16.23
CA SER A 38 -11.90 -10.36 -15.65
C SER A 38 -12.15 -9.47 -14.43
N TRP A 39 -11.13 -9.23 -13.59
CA TRP A 39 -11.25 -8.26 -12.48
C TRP A 39 -11.48 -6.84 -13.00
N VAL A 40 -10.78 -6.41 -14.04
CA VAL A 40 -10.94 -5.07 -14.65
C VAL A 40 -12.36 -4.88 -15.20
N GLU A 41 -12.89 -5.89 -15.89
CA GLU A 41 -14.25 -5.87 -16.41
C GLU A 41 -15.30 -5.75 -15.30
N GLN A 42 -15.15 -6.53 -14.22
CA GLN A 42 -16.04 -6.49 -13.06
C GLN A 42 -15.93 -5.15 -12.32
N ALA A 43 -14.72 -4.64 -12.12
CA ALA A 43 -14.51 -3.36 -11.46
C ALA A 43 -15.14 -2.20 -12.25
N ASN A 44 -15.07 -2.24 -13.58
CA ASN A 44 -15.71 -1.25 -14.45
C ASN A 44 -17.25 -1.40 -14.50
N ALA A 45 -17.77 -2.61 -14.30
CA ALA A 45 -19.22 -2.84 -14.22
C ALA A 45 -19.80 -2.41 -12.86
N HIS A 46 -19.01 -2.45 -11.79
CA HIS A 46 -19.41 -2.13 -10.41
C HIS A 46 -18.48 -1.09 -9.76
N PRO A 47 -18.33 0.11 -10.38
CA PRO A 47 -17.32 1.08 -9.96
C PRO A 47 -17.58 1.67 -8.57
N MET A 48 -18.83 1.70 -8.10
CA MET A 48 -19.15 2.23 -6.77
C MET A 48 -18.76 1.29 -5.65
N GLU A 49 -18.91 -0.02 -5.85
CA GLU A 49 -18.48 -1.06 -4.92
C GLU A 49 -16.95 -1.02 -4.72
N VAL A 50 -16.21 -0.88 -5.83
CA VAL A 50 -14.75 -0.73 -5.79
C VAL A 50 -14.34 0.60 -5.13
N LEU A 51 -15.02 1.72 -5.46
CA LEU A 51 -14.70 3.03 -4.90
C LEU A 51 -14.97 3.08 -3.38
N ILE A 52 -16.07 2.50 -2.91
CA ILE A 52 -16.37 2.44 -1.48
C ILE A 52 -15.37 1.54 -0.74
N ASP A 53 -15.02 0.37 -1.33
CA ASP A 53 -13.99 -0.49 -0.76
C ASP A 53 -12.62 0.20 -0.75
N HIS A 54 -12.29 0.96 -1.80
CA HIS A 54 -11.07 1.76 -1.85
C HIS A 54 -10.96 2.71 -0.65
N ALA A 55 -12.02 3.47 -0.34
CA ALA A 55 -12.03 4.31 0.86
C ALA A 55 -11.79 3.50 2.16
N HIS A 56 -12.28 2.26 2.22
CA HIS A 56 -11.95 1.37 3.34
C HIS A 56 -10.50 0.91 3.34
N CYS A 57 -9.87 0.73 2.17
CA CYS A 57 -8.46 0.36 2.04
C CYS A 57 -7.55 1.48 2.56
N GLU A 58 -7.75 2.71 2.11
CA GLU A 58 -6.97 3.89 2.52
C GLU A 58 -6.96 4.07 4.04
N ARG A 59 -8.11 4.09 4.67
CA ARG A 59 -8.16 4.23 6.13
C ARG A 59 -7.56 3.03 6.87
N LYS A 60 -7.57 1.80 6.28
CA LYS A 60 -6.90 0.64 6.86
C LYS A 60 -5.38 0.76 6.72
N ALA A 61 -4.87 1.26 5.59
CA ALA A 61 -3.46 1.53 5.35
C ALA A 61 -2.93 2.57 6.36
N ALA A 62 -3.63 3.70 6.52
CA ALA A 62 -3.32 4.69 7.56
C ALA A 62 -3.28 4.06 8.96
N GLY A 63 -4.30 3.26 9.31
CA GLY A 63 -4.36 2.55 10.58
C GLY A 63 -3.22 1.56 10.79
N ALA A 64 -2.81 0.85 9.75
CA ALA A 64 -1.68 -0.09 9.80
C ALA A 64 -0.35 0.64 10.05
N ALA A 65 -0.10 1.75 9.38
CA ALA A 65 1.09 2.58 9.60
C ALA A 65 1.14 3.10 11.05
N VAL A 66 0.03 3.63 11.56
CA VAL A 66 -0.09 4.08 12.96
C VAL A 66 0.15 2.91 13.93
N GLN A 67 -0.44 1.74 13.67
CA GLN A 67 -0.26 0.56 14.52
C GLN A 67 1.20 0.08 14.55
N MET A 68 1.92 0.17 13.42
CA MET A 68 3.35 -0.15 13.38
C MET A 68 4.17 0.83 14.25
N MET A 69 3.88 2.13 14.21
CA MET A 69 4.52 3.12 15.09
C MET A 69 4.30 2.83 16.57
N PHE A 70 3.10 2.40 16.97
CA PHE A 70 2.83 1.99 18.36
C PHE A 70 3.58 0.72 18.75
N ARG A 71 3.65 -0.26 17.86
CA ARG A 71 4.30 -1.54 18.14
C ARG A 71 5.82 -1.41 18.25
N TYR A 72 6.41 -0.61 17.39
CA TYR A 72 7.85 -0.47 17.24
C TYR A 72 8.33 0.91 17.69
N LEU A 73 7.84 1.34 18.86
CA LEU A 73 8.06 2.70 19.40
C LEU A 73 9.55 3.07 19.52
N CYS A 74 10.42 2.10 19.79
CA CYS A 74 11.87 2.33 19.98
C CYS A 74 12.69 2.18 18.69
N GLU A 75 12.05 1.92 17.55
CA GLU A 75 12.77 1.76 16.28
C GLU A 75 13.15 3.12 15.70
N PRO A 76 14.47 3.39 15.55
CA PRO A 76 14.91 4.69 15.05
C PRO A 76 14.41 5.00 13.63
N GLY A 77 13.91 6.21 13.43
CA GLY A 77 13.46 6.71 12.12
C GLY A 77 12.13 6.14 11.63
N LEU A 78 11.50 5.20 12.38
CA LEU A 78 10.26 4.59 11.94
C LEU A 78 9.07 5.56 12.04
N GLY A 79 8.99 6.33 13.11
CA GLY A 79 7.95 7.33 13.29
C GLY A 79 8.01 8.43 12.23
N GLU A 80 9.22 8.88 11.89
CA GLU A 80 9.49 9.88 10.85
C GLU A 80 9.13 9.37 9.46
N ALA A 81 9.28 8.07 9.22
CA ALA A 81 8.93 7.44 7.94
C ALA A 81 7.42 7.17 7.80
N LEU A 82 6.78 6.61 8.82
CA LEU A 82 5.39 6.15 8.74
C LEU A 82 4.36 7.26 9.05
N SER A 83 4.73 8.31 9.80
CA SER A 83 3.79 9.40 10.09
C SER A 83 3.37 10.20 8.84
N PRO A 84 4.28 10.57 7.92
CA PRO A 84 3.89 11.16 6.64
C PRO A 84 3.00 10.23 5.80
N LEU A 85 3.37 8.94 5.69
CA LEU A 85 2.58 7.93 4.98
C LEU A 85 1.16 7.86 5.53
N ALA A 86 0.99 7.73 6.84
CA ALA A 86 -0.34 7.65 7.45
C ALA A 86 -1.21 8.89 7.17
N ARG A 87 -0.61 10.07 7.01
CA ARG A 87 -1.34 11.29 6.62
C ARG A 87 -1.72 11.28 5.15
N GLU A 88 -0.81 10.86 4.25
CA GLU A 88 -1.11 10.72 2.82
C GLU A 88 -2.28 9.73 2.62
N GLU A 89 -2.29 8.59 3.32
CA GLU A 89 -3.41 7.63 3.28
C GLU A 89 -4.75 8.23 3.73
N LEU A 90 -4.74 9.08 4.76
CA LEU A 90 -5.95 9.79 5.19
C LEU A 90 -6.38 10.87 4.18
N GLU A 91 -5.44 11.54 3.52
CA GLU A 91 -5.72 12.47 2.43
C GLU A 91 -6.34 11.75 1.21
N HIS A 92 -5.84 10.57 0.85
CA HIS A 92 -6.43 9.70 -0.18
C HIS A 92 -7.84 9.26 0.21
N PHE A 93 -8.04 8.82 1.45
CA PHE A 93 -9.35 8.49 1.98
C PHE A 93 -10.34 9.66 1.83
N GLU A 94 -9.94 10.88 2.16
CA GLU A 94 -10.78 12.07 2.05
C GLU A 94 -11.13 12.39 0.57
N GLN A 95 -10.17 12.23 -0.36
CA GLN A 95 -10.41 12.41 -1.80
C GLN A 95 -11.42 11.38 -2.33
N VAL A 96 -11.25 10.10 -2.00
CA VAL A 96 -12.17 9.04 -2.40
C VAL A 96 -13.55 9.27 -1.79
N LEU A 97 -13.62 9.66 -0.52
CA LEU A 97 -14.88 9.96 0.18
C LEU A 97 -15.62 11.14 -0.45
N ALA A 98 -14.89 12.17 -0.87
CA ALA A 98 -15.47 13.33 -1.58
C ALA A 98 -16.13 12.89 -2.92
N LEU A 99 -15.49 12.00 -3.68
CA LEU A 99 -16.04 11.48 -4.92
C LEU A 99 -17.28 10.59 -4.68
N ILE A 100 -17.24 9.72 -3.65
CA ILE A 100 -18.42 8.93 -3.24
C ILE A 100 -19.61 9.84 -2.94
N LYS A 101 -19.37 10.88 -2.16
CA LYS A 101 -20.40 11.87 -1.78
C LYS A 101 -20.92 12.65 -2.99
N ALA A 102 -20.04 13.07 -3.91
CA ALA A 102 -20.43 13.76 -5.13
C ALA A 102 -21.35 12.91 -6.03
N ARG A 103 -21.25 11.57 -5.91
CA ARG A 103 -22.11 10.60 -6.61
C ARG A 103 -23.40 10.25 -5.86
N GLY A 104 -23.73 10.98 -4.79
CA GLY A 104 -24.93 10.78 -3.98
C GLY A 104 -24.91 9.52 -3.11
N ARG A 105 -23.72 8.95 -2.86
CA ARG A 105 -23.53 7.79 -1.99
C ARG A 105 -22.78 8.19 -0.72
N TYR A 106 -22.73 7.29 0.22
CA TYR A 106 -22.00 7.44 1.49
C TYR A 106 -21.06 6.27 1.70
N LEU A 107 -20.10 6.45 2.59
CA LEU A 107 -19.28 5.34 3.07
C LEU A 107 -20.18 4.37 3.84
N GLU A 108 -20.33 3.18 3.35
CA GLU A 108 -21.16 2.12 3.92
C GLU A 108 -20.30 0.88 4.23
N PRO A 109 -20.70 0.07 5.23
CA PRO A 109 -20.01 -1.19 5.50
C PRO A 109 -20.11 -2.11 4.29
N LEU A 110 -18.95 -2.67 3.90
CA LEU A 110 -18.89 -3.72 2.88
C LEU A 110 -18.29 -4.99 3.50
N PRO A 111 -18.74 -6.18 3.08
CA PRO A 111 -18.08 -7.43 3.43
C PRO A 111 -16.62 -7.38 2.96
N SER A 112 -15.69 -7.70 3.87
CA SER A 112 -14.28 -7.78 3.52
C SER A 112 -14.02 -9.03 2.66
N PRO A 113 -13.22 -8.94 1.58
CA PRO A 113 -12.86 -10.10 0.77
C PRO A 113 -11.93 -11.12 1.50
N GLY A 114 -11.51 -10.82 2.73
CA GLY A 114 -10.61 -11.70 3.47
C GLY A 114 -9.12 -11.50 3.17
N TYR A 115 -8.76 -10.88 2.07
CA TYR A 115 -7.39 -10.69 1.59
C TYR A 115 -6.40 -10.19 2.65
N GLY A 116 -6.71 -9.09 3.32
CA GLY A 116 -5.85 -8.56 4.39
C GLY A 116 -5.68 -9.51 5.57
N ALA A 117 -6.73 -10.28 5.93
CA ALA A 117 -6.66 -11.28 6.99
C ALA A 117 -5.81 -12.49 6.56
N ASP A 118 -5.88 -12.90 5.29
CA ASP A 118 -5.09 -13.99 4.74
C ASP A 118 -3.60 -13.66 4.75
N LEU A 119 -3.24 -12.45 4.34
CA LEU A 119 -1.87 -11.97 4.42
C LEU A 119 -1.39 -11.77 5.86
N ALA A 120 -2.23 -11.25 6.74
CA ALA A 120 -1.87 -11.09 8.16
C ALA A 120 -1.56 -12.44 8.83
N ARG A 121 -2.17 -13.55 8.40
CA ARG A 121 -1.85 -14.91 8.88
C ARG A 121 -0.45 -15.38 8.46
N GLN A 122 0.14 -14.79 7.42
CA GLN A 122 1.50 -15.10 6.98
C GLN A 122 2.59 -14.42 7.82
N ILE A 123 2.22 -13.41 8.62
CA ILE A 123 3.15 -12.69 9.48
C ILE A 123 3.61 -13.61 10.62
N ARG A 124 4.91 -13.87 10.68
CA ARG A 124 5.53 -14.65 11.76
C ARG A 124 5.36 -13.94 13.11
N LYS A 125 5.27 -14.71 14.19
CA LYS A 125 4.93 -14.17 15.51
C LYS A 125 6.13 -13.59 16.28
N GLY A 126 7.33 -14.12 16.03
CA GLY A 126 8.57 -13.74 16.74
C GLY A 126 9.31 -12.58 16.05
N GLU A 127 9.92 -11.70 16.84
CA GLU A 127 10.86 -10.71 16.34
C GLU A 127 12.24 -11.35 16.10
N PRO A 128 13.04 -10.86 15.17
CA PRO A 128 12.80 -9.71 14.28
C PRO A 128 11.98 -10.05 13.03
N GLN A 129 11.59 -11.31 12.82
CA GLN A 129 10.89 -11.76 11.61
C GLN A 129 9.52 -11.13 11.47
N ARG A 130 8.83 -10.84 12.57
CA ARG A 130 7.52 -10.21 12.56
C ARG A 130 7.55 -8.81 11.95
N MET A 131 8.55 -8.01 12.29
CA MET A 131 8.71 -6.66 11.74
C MET A 131 8.95 -6.72 10.23
N LEU A 132 9.88 -7.58 9.78
CA LEU A 132 10.13 -7.80 8.35
C LEU A 132 8.85 -8.17 7.61
N ASP A 133 8.12 -9.17 8.10
CA ASP A 133 6.89 -9.63 7.48
C ASP A 133 5.81 -8.55 7.47
N SER A 134 5.71 -7.74 8.53
CA SER A 134 4.75 -6.64 8.61
C SER A 134 5.01 -5.57 7.55
N PHE A 135 6.27 -5.21 7.31
CA PHE A 135 6.65 -4.26 6.25
C PHE A 135 6.40 -4.86 4.86
N LEU A 136 6.80 -6.12 4.65
CA LEU A 136 6.61 -6.78 3.35
C LEU A 136 5.13 -6.99 3.01
N VAL A 137 4.30 -7.37 3.97
CA VAL A 137 2.85 -7.52 3.77
C VAL A 137 2.21 -6.17 3.46
N ALA A 138 2.56 -5.10 4.19
CA ALA A 138 2.07 -3.77 3.88
C ALA A 138 2.50 -3.34 2.46
N GLY A 139 3.78 -3.49 2.12
CA GLY A 139 4.29 -3.16 0.78
C GLY A 139 3.63 -3.99 -0.34
N LEU A 140 3.29 -5.26 -0.11
CA LEU A 140 2.54 -6.09 -1.07
C LEU A 140 1.13 -5.55 -1.30
N ILE A 141 0.43 -5.14 -0.24
CA ILE A 141 -0.91 -4.55 -0.34
C ILE A 141 -0.85 -3.26 -1.17
N GLU A 142 0.09 -2.36 -0.87
CA GLU A 142 0.30 -1.13 -1.64
C GLU A 142 0.66 -1.42 -3.11
N ALA A 143 1.53 -2.38 -3.37
CA ALA A 143 1.91 -2.76 -4.72
C ALA A 143 0.72 -3.31 -5.53
N ARG A 144 -0.17 -4.08 -4.89
CA ARG A 144 -1.41 -4.56 -5.53
C ARG A 144 -2.41 -3.43 -5.75
N SER A 145 -2.57 -2.52 -4.78
CA SER A 145 -3.38 -1.30 -4.92
C SER A 145 -2.89 -0.48 -6.12
N HIS A 146 -1.59 -0.19 -6.17
CA HIS A 146 -0.98 0.56 -7.27
C HIS A 146 -1.24 -0.09 -8.64
N GLU A 147 -1.05 -1.42 -8.78
CA GLU A 147 -1.30 -2.13 -10.03
C GLU A 147 -2.76 -2.02 -10.47
N ARG A 148 -3.72 -2.24 -9.55
CA ARG A 148 -5.14 -2.16 -9.84
C ARG A 148 -5.62 -0.74 -10.12
N MET A 149 -5.08 0.25 -9.41
CA MET A 149 -5.32 1.66 -9.72
C MET A 149 -4.78 2.03 -11.10
N ALA A 150 -3.60 1.54 -11.51
CA ALA A 150 -3.06 1.76 -12.84
C ALA A 150 -3.98 1.20 -13.94
N LEU A 151 -4.51 -0.01 -13.74
CA LEU A 151 -5.49 -0.60 -14.66
C LEU A 151 -6.78 0.22 -14.74
N LEU A 152 -7.29 0.72 -13.61
CA LEU A 152 -8.50 1.56 -13.59
C LEU A 152 -8.23 2.95 -14.18
N ALA A 153 -7.06 3.53 -13.97
CA ALA A 153 -6.65 4.79 -14.59
C ALA A 153 -6.59 4.69 -16.11
N GLU A 154 -6.17 3.54 -16.64
CA GLU A 154 -6.09 3.31 -18.09
C GLU A 154 -7.42 2.88 -18.70
N HIS A 155 -8.17 2.01 -18.03
CA HIS A 155 -9.28 1.28 -18.65
C HIS A 155 -10.69 1.62 -18.10
N SER A 156 -10.80 2.48 -17.08
CA SER A 156 -12.14 2.88 -16.62
C SER A 156 -12.87 3.71 -17.70
N PRO A 157 -14.15 3.42 -17.99
CA PRO A 157 -14.95 4.26 -18.87
C PRO A 157 -15.28 5.63 -18.25
N ASP A 158 -15.18 5.77 -16.94
CA ASP A 158 -15.50 6.98 -16.18
C ASP A 158 -14.28 7.91 -16.08
N PRO A 159 -14.34 9.13 -16.68
CA PRO A 159 -13.21 10.06 -16.65
C PRO A 159 -12.79 10.49 -15.25
N GLN A 160 -13.74 10.66 -14.31
CA GLN A 160 -13.44 11.07 -12.94
C GLN A 160 -12.69 9.96 -12.17
N LEU A 161 -13.02 8.70 -12.45
CA LEU A 161 -12.27 7.58 -11.86
C LEU A 161 -10.88 7.47 -12.47
N ARG A 162 -10.73 7.68 -13.78
CA ARG A 162 -9.39 7.71 -14.40
C ARG A 162 -8.51 8.80 -13.79
N GLU A 163 -9.06 10.01 -13.62
CA GLU A 163 -8.35 11.12 -13.00
C GLU A 163 -7.95 10.78 -11.57
N LEU A 164 -8.89 10.38 -10.72
CA LEU A 164 -8.62 9.98 -9.33
C LEU A 164 -7.50 8.95 -9.24
N TYR A 165 -7.62 7.83 -9.97
CA TYR A 165 -6.62 6.78 -9.90
C TYR A 165 -5.27 7.21 -10.47
N SER A 166 -5.23 8.01 -11.53
CA SER A 166 -3.98 8.56 -12.07
C SER A 166 -3.25 9.44 -11.06
N ASP A 167 -3.97 10.25 -10.31
CA ASP A 167 -3.41 11.17 -9.32
C ASP A 167 -2.79 10.41 -8.13
N LEU A 168 -3.35 9.27 -7.76
CA LEU A 168 -2.88 8.46 -6.65
C LEU A 168 -1.65 7.60 -6.98
N LEU A 169 -1.40 7.26 -8.24
CA LEU A 169 -0.32 6.33 -8.63
C LEU A 169 1.06 6.69 -8.09
N ALA A 170 1.40 7.98 -8.10
CA ALA A 170 2.74 8.41 -7.68
C ALA A 170 2.96 8.25 -6.16
N SER A 171 1.93 8.45 -5.35
CA SER A 171 1.98 8.22 -3.90
C SER A 171 2.03 6.74 -3.56
N GLU A 172 1.19 5.92 -4.17
CA GLU A 172 1.20 4.47 -3.99
C GLU A 172 2.56 3.84 -4.33
N ALA A 173 3.19 4.31 -5.42
CA ALA A 173 4.54 3.89 -5.76
C ALA A 173 5.57 4.27 -4.69
N ARG A 174 5.42 5.41 -4.03
CA ARG A 174 6.28 5.81 -2.91
C ARG A 174 6.00 4.95 -1.66
N HIS A 175 4.74 4.59 -1.40
CA HIS A 175 4.34 3.82 -0.22
C HIS A 175 4.97 2.43 -0.21
N PHE A 176 4.82 1.61 -1.26
CA PHE A 176 5.50 0.31 -1.27
C PHE A 176 7.03 0.45 -1.34
N GLY A 177 7.55 1.50 -2.00
CA GLY A 177 8.96 1.83 -1.99
C GLY A 177 9.51 2.15 -0.60
N LEU A 178 8.73 2.86 0.23
CA LEU A 178 9.08 3.15 1.62
C LEU A 178 9.21 1.88 2.46
N TYR A 179 8.26 0.95 2.35
CA TYR A 179 8.32 -0.33 3.07
C TYR A 179 9.55 -1.14 2.69
N TRP A 180 9.96 -1.10 1.41
CA TRP A 180 11.21 -1.72 0.97
C TRP A 180 12.43 -1.07 1.64
N VAL A 181 12.52 0.25 1.64
CA VAL A 181 13.61 0.98 2.28
C VAL A 181 13.69 0.68 3.78
N LEU A 182 12.54 0.59 4.46
CA LEU A 182 12.48 0.20 5.87
C LEU A 182 13.02 -1.22 6.12
N CYS A 183 12.80 -2.14 5.19
CA CYS A 183 13.39 -3.47 5.25
C CYS A 183 14.92 -3.41 5.03
N GLU A 184 15.40 -2.74 3.97
CA GLU A 184 16.85 -2.67 3.66
C GLU A 184 17.69 -1.98 4.74
N GLN A 185 17.09 -1.10 5.53
CA GLN A 185 17.76 -0.48 6.68
C GLN A 185 18.02 -1.44 7.84
N ARG A 186 17.32 -2.60 7.89
CA ARG A 186 17.28 -3.49 9.07
C ARG A 186 17.66 -4.93 8.77
N TYR A 187 17.55 -5.35 7.51
CA TYR A 187 17.75 -6.75 7.13
C TYR A 187 18.65 -6.88 5.90
N PRO A 188 19.41 -7.97 5.77
CA PRO A 188 20.13 -8.31 4.54
C PRO A 188 19.16 -8.45 3.36
N ARG A 189 19.57 -7.94 2.19
CA ARG A 189 18.76 -7.93 0.99
C ARG A 189 18.29 -9.32 0.55
N GLU A 190 19.17 -10.31 0.70
CA GLU A 190 18.88 -11.70 0.34
C GLU A 190 17.71 -12.25 1.17
N LEU A 191 17.69 -11.97 2.47
CA LEU A 191 16.61 -12.38 3.37
C LEU A 191 15.28 -11.68 3.01
N ILE A 192 15.35 -10.41 2.62
CA ILE A 192 14.15 -9.64 2.21
C ILE A 192 13.56 -10.25 0.93
N VAL A 193 14.41 -10.50 -0.08
CA VAL A 193 13.97 -11.07 -1.37
C VAL A 193 13.38 -12.46 -1.19
N GLU A 194 14.08 -13.36 -0.50
CA GLU A 194 13.59 -14.71 -0.22
C GLU A 194 12.22 -14.67 0.47
N ARG A 195 12.06 -13.80 1.47
CA ARG A 195 10.81 -13.70 2.20
C ARG A 195 9.69 -13.06 1.38
N LEU A 196 10.02 -12.06 0.56
CA LEU A 196 9.05 -11.43 -0.35
C LEU A 196 8.52 -12.44 -1.36
N GLU A 197 9.34 -13.30 -1.94
CA GLU A 197 8.90 -14.35 -2.87
C GLU A 197 7.86 -15.27 -2.23
N VAL A 198 8.09 -15.72 -0.99
CA VAL A 198 7.12 -16.55 -0.24
C VAL A 198 5.81 -15.81 -0.01
N LEU A 199 5.89 -14.53 0.39
CA LEU A 199 4.69 -13.73 0.67
C LEU A 199 3.93 -13.37 -0.62
N ALA A 200 4.63 -13.14 -1.73
CA ALA A 200 4.02 -12.86 -3.02
C ALA A 200 3.23 -14.08 -3.57
N LEU A 201 3.73 -15.30 -3.35
CA LEU A 201 2.98 -16.52 -3.67
C LEU A 201 1.76 -16.72 -2.75
N ALA A 202 1.89 -16.37 -1.48
CA ALA A 202 0.76 -16.41 -0.55
C ALA A 202 -0.31 -15.35 -0.90
N GLU A 203 0.12 -14.20 -1.42
CA GLU A 203 -0.75 -13.14 -1.94
C GLU A 203 -1.57 -13.64 -3.14
N VAL A 204 -0.91 -14.31 -4.09
CA VAL A 204 -1.62 -14.92 -5.23
C VAL A 204 -2.67 -15.91 -4.76
N LYS A 205 -2.35 -16.79 -3.80
CA LYS A 205 -3.32 -17.74 -3.22
C LYS A 205 -4.53 -17.05 -2.59
N ALA A 206 -4.32 -15.89 -1.96
CA ALA A 206 -5.40 -15.10 -1.37
C ALA A 206 -6.31 -14.43 -2.42
N LEU A 207 -5.80 -14.25 -3.65
CA LEU A 207 -6.53 -13.63 -4.78
C LEU A 207 -6.90 -14.64 -5.88
N GLU A 208 -6.56 -15.93 -5.71
CA GLU A 208 -6.90 -16.97 -6.68
C GLU A 208 -8.41 -17.21 -6.72
N GLY A 209 -8.91 -17.56 -7.90
CA GLY A 209 -10.31 -17.85 -8.13
C GLY A 209 -11.06 -16.72 -8.83
N GLU A 210 -12.36 -16.91 -8.97
CA GLU A 210 -13.29 -15.99 -9.60
C GLU A 210 -14.41 -15.62 -8.65
N LEU A 211 -14.94 -14.41 -8.81
CA LEU A 211 -16.11 -13.98 -8.06
C LEU A 211 -17.35 -14.71 -8.58
N THR A 212 -18.13 -15.28 -7.67
CA THR A 212 -19.44 -15.89 -7.99
C THR A 212 -20.50 -14.84 -8.29
N ARG A 213 -20.35 -13.66 -7.70
CA ARG A 213 -21.23 -12.51 -7.92
C ARG A 213 -20.39 -11.30 -8.30
N PRO A 214 -20.60 -10.71 -9.49
CA PRO A 214 -19.80 -9.57 -9.95
C PRO A 214 -19.82 -8.37 -9.00
N GLU A 215 -20.94 -8.12 -8.32
CA GLU A 215 -21.11 -7.04 -7.34
C GLU A 215 -20.28 -7.21 -6.05
N ASP A 216 -19.70 -8.38 -5.84
CA ASP A 216 -18.76 -8.62 -4.74
C ASP A 216 -17.33 -8.18 -5.07
N VAL A 217 -17.10 -7.56 -6.25
CA VAL A 217 -15.80 -6.99 -6.62
C VAL A 217 -15.37 -5.92 -5.61
N ARG A 218 -14.10 -6.00 -5.20
CA ARG A 218 -13.44 -5.10 -4.27
C ARG A 218 -12.05 -4.77 -4.78
N MET A 219 -11.41 -3.75 -4.23
CA MET A 219 -10.02 -3.41 -4.57
C MET A 219 -9.11 -4.65 -4.45
N HIS A 220 -9.31 -5.49 -3.43
CA HIS A 220 -8.53 -6.70 -3.20
C HIS A 220 -9.39 -7.99 -3.20
N SER A 221 -10.43 -8.06 -4.03
CA SER A 221 -11.11 -9.32 -4.31
C SER A 221 -10.27 -10.23 -5.22
N CYS A 222 -10.66 -11.51 -5.37
CA CYS A 222 -10.01 -12.44 -6.30
C CYS A 222 -9.98 -11.89 -7.74
N GLY A 223 -9.10 -12.46 -8.54
CA GLY A 223 -8.90 -12.05 -9.93
C GLY A 223 -7.44 -11.72 -10.24
N VAL A 224 -6.58 -12.74 -10.24
CA VAL A 224 -5.19 -12.70 -10.71
C VAL A 224 -4.98 -13.75 -11.80
N ASP A 225 -4.10 -13.45 -12.74
CA ASP A 225 -3.72 -14.39 -13.78
C ASP A 225 -2.56 -15.27 -13.29
N VAL A 226 -2.88 -16.51 -12.92
CA VAL A 226 -1.92 -17.50 -12.43
C VAL A 226 -1.28 -18.35 -13.53
N SER A 227 -1.58 -18.09 -14.80
CA SER A 227 -1.13 -18.93 -15.92
C SER A 227 0.39 -19.11 -15.96
N ALA A 228 1.13 -18.03 -15.66
CA ALA A 228 2.60 -18.03 -15.69
C ALA A 228 3.27 -18.69 -14.47
N ILE A 229 2.55 -18.89 -13.36
CA ILE A 229 3.12 -19.38 -12.09
C ILE A 229 2.40 -20.60 -11.52
N ARG A 230 1.48 -21.20 -12.27
CA ARG A 230 0.63 -22.31 -11.79
C ARG A 230 1.44 -23.48 -11.19
N SER A 231 2.64 -23.75 -11.71
CA SER A 231 3.54 -24.80 -11.19
C SER A 231 4.18 -24.46 -9.85
N GLN A 232 4.15 -23.19 -9.42
CA GLN A 232 4.77 -22.71 -8.17
C GLN A 232 3.76 -22.65 -7.00
N ILE A 233 2.46 -22.64 -7.31
CA ILE A 233 1.38 -22.50 -6.33
C ILE A 233 0.62 -23.83 -6.08
N SER A 234 0.89 -24.86 -6.90
CA SER A 234 0.38 -26.24 -6.71
C SER A 234 1.19 -26.93 -5.65
#